data_19a6ea4fcbb67433738f30c12bb22501
#
_entry.id   19a6ea4fcbb67433738f30c12bb22501
#
_cell.length_a   1.000
_cell.length_b   1.000
_cell.length_c   1.000
_cell.angle_alpha   90.00
_cell.angle_beta   90.00
_cell.angle_gamma   90.00
#
_symmetry.space_group_name_H-M   'P 1'
#
loop_
_entity.id
_entity.type
_entity.pdbx_description
1 polymer ?
#
loop_
_entity_poly.entity_id
_entity_poly.type
_entity_poly.pdbx_seq_one_letter_code
_entity_poly.pdbx_strand_id
1 'polypeptide(L)'
;MPYYSDELIEEVRSRNDIVDVIGSYVHLQKKGSTYFGLCPFHNEKTGSFSVSPNKQMYYCFGCGAGGNVFTFLMQYENFTFPEAMQELADRVGIELPKQEMTSAQRREADRRTQLLEINKEAAKYFYMLLRGPRGQRAHEYFKKRELSDETMQKFGLGYSDQYSDDLYKYLRSKGYDDEILKETGLVTIDEVRGGHDKFWNRAMFPIMDVHNRVIGFGGRVMGDGEPKYLNSPETKIFDKSRNLYGLNIARSTRKNQLLLCEGYMDVIALHQAGFDNAVASLGTALTSGHASLLKRYTNEVYLTYDSDGAGVKAALRAIPILKEVGITTKVINMRPYKDPDEFIKALGAQEYEERIKKAENSFMFQIRIMQACLLYTSPSPRDRTRS
;
A
#
# COMPACT_ATOMS: atom_id res chain seq x y z
N MET A 1 -3.64 24.79 -2.60
CA MET A 1 -2.72 24.35 -1.53
C MET A 1 -2.89 25.30 -0.38
N PRO A 2 -2.90 24.85 0.88
CA PRO A 2 -2.91 25.76 2.00
C PRO A 2 -1.68 26.67 1.91
N TYR A 3 -1.88 27.97 1.97
CA TYR A 3 -0.81 28.96 2.02
C TYR A 3 -0.50 29.23 3.49
N TYR A 4 0.68 28.87 3.94
CA TYR A 4 1.21 29.26 5.25
C TYR A 4 2.09 30.48 5.10
N SER A 5 2.01 31.43 6.03
CA SER A 5 2.93 32.57 5.99
C SER A 5 4.36 32.13 6.30
N ASP A 6 5.34 32.85 5.79
CA ASP A 6 6.76 32.54 6.00
C ASP A 6 7.11 32.60 7.50
N GLU A 7 6.45 33.51 8.26
CA GLU A 7 6.63 33.64 9.71
C GLU A 7 6.16 32.36 10.44
N LEU A 8 5.02 31.79 10.04
CA LEU A 8 4.47 30.58 10.65
C LEU A 8 5.34 29.36 10.31
N ILE A 9 5.80 29.26 9.06
CA ILE A 9 6.72 28.20 8.64
C ILE A 9 8.00 28.27 9.47
N GLU A 10 8.54 29.46 9.66
CA GLU A 10 9.76 29.67 10.45
C GLU A 10 9.53 29.42 11.94
N GLU A 11 8.37 29.80 12.48
CA GLU A 11 8.01 29.49 13.86
C GLU A 11 7.97 27.96 14.11
N VAL A 12 7.27 27.21 13.25
CA VAL A 12 7.22 25.76 13.35
C VAL A 12 8.60 25.14 13.18
N ARG A 13 9.40 25.65 12.24
CA ARG A 13 10.78 25.19 12.00
C ARG A 13 11.66 25.41 13.23
N SER A 14 11.65 26.60 13.79
CA SER A 14 12.55 27.00 14.88
C SER A 14 12.25 26.29 16.21
N ARG A 15 11.00 25.90 16.45
CA ARG A 15 10.61 25.12 17.64
C ARG A 15 10.88 23.64 17.53
N ASN A 16 11.19 23.13 16.33
CA ASN A 16 11.53 21.72 16.09
C ASN A 16 13.04 21.57 15.89
N ASP A 17 13.78 21.19 16.96
CA ASP A 17 15.20 20.90 16.81
C ASP A 17 15.40 19.68 15.90
N ILE A 18 16.25 19.84 14.89
CA ILE A 18 16.45 18.83 13.86
C ILE A 18 17.05 17.54 14.42
N VAL A 19 17.87 17.62 15.48
CA VAL A 19 18.46 16.44 16.11
C VAL A 19 17.39 15.63 16.84
N ASP A 20 16.45 16.31 17.51
CA ASP A 20 15.36 15.66 18.24
C ASP A 20 14.35 15.03 17.26
N VAL A 21 14.04 15.73 16.18
CA VAL A 21 13.12 15.19 15.15
C VAL A 21 13.76 13.99 14.47
N ILE A 22 14.96 14.14 13.91
CA ILE A 22 15.64 13.05 13.20
C ILE A 22 16.03 11.90 14.15
N GLY A 23 16.37 12.21 15.40
CA GLY A 23 16.71 11.23 16.42
C GLY A 23 15.58 10.26 16.78
N SER A 24 14.32 10.66 16.54
CA SER A 24 13.16 9.76 16.68
C SER A 24 13.04 8.70 15.56
N TYR A 25 13.75 8.88 14.46
CA TYR A 25 13.75 7.99 13.29
C TYR A 25 15.08 7.28 13.06
N VAL A 26 16.19 7.94 13.39
CA VAL A 26 17.55 7.48 13.09
C VAL A 26 18.39 7.48 14.36
N HIS A 27 19.09 6.37 14.63
CA HIS A 27 20.03 6.34 15.74
C HIS A 27 21.23 7.26 15.44
N LEU A 28 21.32 8.38 16.16
CA LEU A 28 22.35 9.41 15.98
C LEU A 28 23.40 9.31 17.08
N GLN A 29 24.69 9.40 16.70
CA GLN A 29 25.82 9.47 17.62
C GLN A 29 26.52 10.81 17.48
N LYS A 30 26.75 11.50 18.59
CA LYS A 30 27.44 12.79 18.61
C LYS A 30 28.93 12.61 18.33
N LYS A 31 29.43 13.38 17.33
CA LYS A 31 30.85 13.46 17.02
C LYS A 31 31.26 14.93 16.91
N GLY A 32 31.88 15.47 17.96
CA GLY A 32 32.17 16.91 18.06
C GLY A 32 30.89 17.75 18.13
N SER A 33 30.72 18.71 17.23
CA SER A 33 29.55 19.60 17.13
C SER A 33 28.43 19.07 16.24
N THR A 34 28.58 17.88 15.68
CA THR A 34 27.67 17.30 14.67
C THR A 34 27.27 15.89 15.11
N TYR A 35 26.12 15.45 14.66
CA TYR A 35 25.63 14.08 14.89
C TYR A 35 25.76 13.27 13.59
N PHE A 36 26.07 11.97 13.73
CA PHE A 36 26.20 11.04 12.62
C PHE A 36 25.38 9.78 12.86
N GLY A 37 24.85 9.22 11.79
CA GLY A 37 24.10 7.95 11.79
C GLY A 37 24.19 7.23 10.47
N LEU A 38 23.55 6.06 10.38
CA LEU A 38 23.32 5.40 9.10
C LEU A 38 22.22 6.15 8.34
N CYS A 39 22.44 6.38 7.06
CA CYS A 39 21.48 7.10 6.23
C CYS A 39 20.17 6.32 6.10
N PRO A 40 18.99 6.95 6.36
CA PRO A 40 17.72 6.28 6.17
C PRO A 40 17.28 6.22 4.70
N PHE A 41 17.96 6.95 3.79
CA PHE A 41 17.58 7.09 2.39
C PHE A 41 18.36 6.18 1.43
N HIS A 42 19.44 5.53 1.89
CA HIS A 42 20.18 4.53 1.12
C HIS A 42 20.83 3.49 2.03
N ASN A 43 21.19 2.34 1.47
CA ASN A 43 21.84 1.27 2.21
C ASN A 43 23.34 1.56 2.36
N GLU A 44 23.82 1.62 3.61
CA GLU A 44 25.26 1.77 3.94
C GLU A 44 25.62 1.00 5.22
N LYS A 45 26.90 0.66 5.35
CA LYS A 45 27.44 0.00 6.56
C LYS A 45 28.17 0.97 7.49
N THR A 46 28.57 2.12 6.98
CA THR A 46 29.30 3.17 7.72
C THR A 46 28.49 4.45 7.65
N GLY A 47 28.28 5.11 8.80
CA GLY A 47 27.42 6.29 8.87
C GLY A 47 27.97 7.49 8.10
N SER A 48 27.33 7.82 6.98
CA SER A 48 27.60 9.01 6.17
C SER A 48 26.54 10.10 6.33
N PHE A 49 25.50 9.84 7.13
CA PHE A 49 24.42 10.77 7.39
C PHE A 49 24.77 11.69 8.56
N SER A 50 24.90 12.97 8.25
CA SER A 50 25.33 14.04 9.17
C SER A 50 24.16 14.96 9.51
N VAL A 51 23.97 15.29 10.79
CA VAL A 51 22.95 16.24 11.28
C VAL A 51 23.65 17.34 12.09
N SER A 52 23.54 18.56 11.61
CA SER A 52 24.15 19.75 12.22
C SER A 52 23.13 20.54 13.04
N PRO A 53 23.20 20.53 14.39
CA PRO A 53 22.30 21.33 15.20
C PRO A 53 22.48 22.84 14.98
N ASN A 54 23.70 23.31 14.76
CA ASN A 54 23.98 24.72 14.55
C ASN A 54 23.38 25.27 13.23
N LYS A 55 23.34 24.44 12.19
CA LYS A 55 22.77 24.81 10.89
C LYS A 55 21.29 24.44 10.75
N GLN A 56 20.77 23.63 11.68
CA GLN A 56 19.44 23.01 11.58
C GLN A 56 19.20 22.33 10.22
N MET A 57 20.24 21.56 9.79
CA MET A 57 20.27 20.87 8.50
C MET A 57 20.90 19.49 8.65
N TYR A 58 20.45 18.56 7.82
CA TYR A 58 21.11 17.27 7.61
C TYR A 58 21.70 17.19 6.21
N TYR A 59 22.70 16.34 6.06
CA TYR A 59 23.30 16.00 4.77
C TYR A 59 23.91 14.61 4.79
N CYS A 60 23.65 13.82 3.77
CA CYS A 60 24.26 12.51 3.58
C CYS A 60 25.37 12.58 2.54
N PHE A 61 26.60 12.28 2.95
CA PHE A 61 27.77 12.28 2.06
C PHE A 61 27.78 11.08 1.09
N GLY A 62 26.94 10.04 1.32
CA GLY A 62 26.82 8.88 0.46
C GLY A 62 25.87 9.10 -0.73
N CYS A 63 24.65 9.58 -0.47
CA CYS A 63 23.61 9.72 -1.51
C CYS A 63 23.25 11.17 -1.86
N GLY A 64 23.83 12.17 -1.16
CA GLY A 64 23.54 13.59 -1.41
C GLY A 64 22.20 14.09 -0.84
N ALA A 65 21.41 13.24 -0.18
CA ALA A 65 20.18 13.68 0.47
C ALA A 65 20.48 14.74 1.54
N GLY A 66 19.78 15.86 1.53
CA GLY A 66 20.00 16.94 2.48
C GLY A 66 18.87 17.93 2.54
N GLY A 67 18.79 18.69 3.63
CA GLY A 67 17.77 19.70 3.84
C GLY A 67 17.50 20.00 5.32
N ASN A 68 16.39 20.64 5.59
CA ASN A 68 15.90 20.97 6.94
C ASN A 68 14.93 19.88 7.46
N VAL A 69 14.30 20.15 8.61
CA VAL A 69 13.35 19.23 9.27
C VAL A 69 12.13 18.92 8.40
N PHE A 70 11.60 19.89 7.63
CA PHE A 70 10.50 19.62 6.69
C PHE A 70 10.95 18.70 5.57
N THR A 71 12.09 18.99 4.95
CA THR A 71 12.65 18.17 3.89
C THR A 71 12.89 16.74 4.35
N PHE A 72 13.35 16.57 5.60
CA PHE A 72 13.54 15.24 6.18
C PHE A 72 12.23 14.46 6.25
N LEU A 73 11.16 15.02 6.83
CA LEU A 73 9.86 14.36 6.93
C LEU A 73 9.24 14.10 5.55
N MET A 74 9.37 15.07 4.64
CA MET A 74 8.90 14.89 3.27
C MET A 74 9.60 13.74 2.55
N GLN A 75 10.88 13.51 2.79
CA GLN A 75 11.64 12.42 2.19
C GLN A 75 11.50 11.09 2.95
N TYR A 76 11.47 11.12 4.28
CA TYR A 76 11.44 9.92 5.11
C TYR A 76 10.04 9.32 5.18
N GLU A 77 9.03 10.13 5.53
CA GLU A 77 7.62 9.75 5.63
C GLU A 77 6.88 9.88 4.31
N ASN A 78 7.55 10.48 3.31
CA ASN A 78 6.97 10.83 2.03
C ASN A 78 5.75 11.74 2.16
N PHE A 79 5.83 12.67 3.08
CA PHE A 79 4.80 13.68 3.30
C PHE A 79 4.83 14.75 2.20
N THR A 80 3.67 15.30 1.91
CA THR A 80 3.59 16.60 1.25
C THR A 80 4.01 17.69 2.25
N PHE A 81 4.36 18.90 1.76
CA PHE A 81 4.72 20.00 2.66
C PHE A 81 3.61 20.33 3.69
N PRO A 82 2.30 20.40 3.35
CA PRO A 82 1.24 20.56 4.33
C PRO A 82 1.18 19.46 5.40
N GLU A 83 1.44 18.20 5.02
CA GLU A 83 1.46 17.08 5.97
C GLU A 83 2.66 17.19 6.92
N ALA A 84 3.85 17.53 6.40
CA ALA A 84 5.04 17.78 7.23
C ALA A 84 4.85 18.99 8.15
N MET A 85 4.17 20.03 7.66
CA MET A 85 3.84 21.22 8.45
C MET A 85 2.90 20.87 9.60
N GLN A 86 1.85 20.09 9.35
CA GLN A 86 0.92 19.64 10.38
C GLN A 86 1.62 18.79 11.46
N GLU A 87 2.41 17.80 11.04
CA GLU A 87 3.14 16.91 11.96
C GLU A 87 4.08 17.69 12.88
N LEU A 88 4.83 18.63 12.33
CA LEU A 88 5.77 19.45 13.12
C LEU A 88 5.07 20.48 13.99
N ALA A 89 3.94 21.03 13.55
CA ALA A 89 3.13 21.95 14.34
C ALA A 89 2.49 21.22 15.54
N ASP A 90 1.93 20.02 15.32
CA ASP A 90 1.33 19.19 16.38
C ASP A 90 2.37 18.78 17.42
N ARG A 91 3.60 18.46 16.99
CA ARG A 91 4.71 18.10 17.88
C ARG A 91 5.06 19.21 18.89
N VAL A 92 4.93 20.45 18.52
CA VAL A 92 5.28 21.61 19.35
C VAL A 92 4.08 22.42 19.86
N GLY A 93 2.86 21.91 19.63
CA GLY A 93 1.61 22.51 20.11
C GLY A 93 1.27 23.84 19.41
N ILE A 94 1.71 24.04 18.17
CA ILE A 94 1.32 25.20 17.36
C ILE A 94 0.02 24.86 16.62
N GLU A 95 -1.03 25.61 16.88
CA GLU A 95 -2.25 25.52 16.08
C GLU A 95 -2.05 26.19 14.72
N LEU A 96 -2.10 25.40 13.65
CA LEU A 96 -2.08 25.95 12.30
C LEU A 96 -3.38 26.72 12.02
N PRO A 97 -3.33 27.83 11.25
CA PRO A 97 -4.52 28.56 10.88
C PRO A 97 -5.51 27.60 10.22
N LYS A 98 -6.65 27.42 10.84
CA LYS A 98 -7.75 26.72 10.23
C LYS A 98 -8.17 27.54 9.03
N GLN A 99 -7.98 27.01 7.82
CA GLN A 99 -8.60 27.65 6.65
C GLN A 99 -10.06 27.93 7.01
N GLU A 100 -10.55 29.11 6.68
CA GLU A 100 -11.98 29.42 6.76
C GLU A 100 -12.70 28.46 5.79
N MET A 101 -12.96 27.25 6.27
CA MET A 101 -13.74 26.28 5.53
C MET A 101 -15.18 26.77 5.47
N THR A 102 -15.76 26.77 4.29
CA THR A 102 -17.20 26.98 4.18
C THR A 102 -17.94 25.93 5.00
N SER A 103 -19.17 26.22 5.40
CA SER A 103 -20.01 25.26 6.14
C SER A 103 -20.16 23.92 5.40
N ALA A 104 -20.18 23.94 4.07
CA ALA A 104 -20.21 22.75 3.24
C ALA A 104 -18.88 21.95 3.33
N GLN A 105 -17.73 22.61 3.26
CA GLN A 105 -16.43 21.95 3.40
C GLN A 105 -16.22 21.34 4.79
N ARG A 106 -16.68 22.02 5.86
CA ARG A 106 -16.66 21.44 7.22
C ARG A 106 -17.50 20.17 7.30
N ARG A 107 -18.75 20.21 6.81
CA ARG A 107 -19.62 19.02 6.79
C ARG A 107 -19.01 17.86 6.02
N GLU A 108 -18.35 18.14 4.91
CA GLU A 108 -17.66 17.09 4.12
C GLU A 108 -16.45 16.52 4.86
N ALA A 109 -15.65 17.35 5.52
CA ALA A 109 -14.52 16.90 6.35
C ALA A 109 -15.00 16.07 7.55
N ASP A 110 -16.05 16.51 8.24
CA ASP A 110 -16.67 15.78 9.34
C ASP A 110 -17.20 14.42 8.87
N ARG A 111 -17.88 14.41 7.71
CA ARG A 111 -18.41 13.17 7.11
C ARG A 111 -17.29 12.19 6.75
N ARG A 112 -16.20 12.71 6.17
CA ARG A 112 -15.01 11.90 5.86
C ARG A 112 -14.39 11.30 7.13
N THR A 113 -14.29 12.06 8.20
CA THR A 113 -13.79 11.61 9.51
C THR A 113 -14.67 10.49 10.07
N GLN A 114 -15.99 10.65 10.05
CA GLN A 114 -16.93 9.63 10.48
C GLN A 114 -16.78 8.33 9.68
N LEU A 115 -16.63 8.41 8.34
CA LEU A 115 -16.43 7.22 7.50
C LEU A 115 -15.14 6.46 7.87
N LEU A 116 -14.05 7.17 8.16
CA LEU A 116 -12.79 6.57 8.62
C LEU A 116 -12.95 5.89 9.99
N GLU A 117 -13.69 6.50 10.92
CA GLU A 117 -13.98 5.92 12.22
C GLU A 117 -14.81 4.64 12.10
N ILE A 118 -15.85 4.65 11.27
CA ILE A 118 -16.68 3.46 11.01
C ILE A 118 -15.84 2.33 10.40
N ASN A 119 -15.01 2.63 9.41
CA ASN A 119 -14.12 1.62 8.83
C ASN A 119 -13.12 1.06 9.85
N LYS A 120 -12.59 1.90 10.74
CA LYS A 120 -11.73 1.47 11.85
C LYS A 120 -12.48 0.55 12.82
N GLU A 121 -13.72 0.87 13.18
CA GLU A 121 -14.55 0.00 14.04
C GLU A 121 -14.89 -1.31 13.34
N ALA A 122 -15.24 -1.29 12.05
CA ALA A 122 -15.47 -2.51 11.26
C ALA A 122 -14.21 -3.39 11.19
N ALA A 123 -13.04 -2.79 10.98
CA ALA A 123 -11.77 -3.53 10.97
C ALA A 123 -11.49 -4.21 12.31
N LYS A 124 -11.70 -3.50 13.42
CA LYS A 124 -11.58 -4.09 14.78
C LYS A 124 -12.56 -5.25 14.97
N TYR A 125 -13.78 -5.08 14.53
CA TYR A 125 -14.82 -6.10 14.63
C TYR A 125 -14.42 -7.37 13.87
N PHE A 126 -14.03 -7.26 12.60
CA PHE A 126 -13.55 -8.38 11.80
C PHE A 126 -12.29 -9.03 12.37
N TYR A 127 -11.36 -8.21 12.89
CA TYR A 127 -10.15 -8.68 13.53
C TYR A 127 -10.44 -9.53 14.78
N MET A 128 -11.38 -9.09 15.61
CA MET A 128 -11.81 -9.83 16.82
C MET A 128 -12.55 -11.11 16.47
N LEU A 129 -13.43 -11.07 15.44
CA LEU A 129 -14.14 -12.25 14.97
C LEU A 129 -13.19 -13.34 14.51
N LEU A 130 -12.14 -13.00 13.75
CA LEU A 130 -11.15 -13.97 13.28
C LEU A 130 -10.47 -14.71 14.44
N ARG A 131 -10.27 -14.03 15.56
CA ARG A 131 -9.55 -14.57 16.75
C ARG A 131 -10.47 -15.18 17.79
N GLY A 132 -11.78 -15.03 17.59
CA GLY A 132 -12.79 -15.63 18.44
C GLY A 132 -13.25 -17.01 17.95
N PRO A 133 -14.08 -17.71 18.73
CA PRO A 133 -14.59 -19.04 18.35
C PRO A 133 -15.33 -19.09 17.01
N ARG A 134 -16.02 -18.01 16.64
CA ARG A 134 -16.74 -17.89 15.35
C ARG A 134 -15.81 -17.81 14.15
N GLY A 135 -14.55 -17.40 14.33
CA GLY A 135 -13.56 -17.21 13.27
C GLY A 135 -12.67 -18.41 12.97
N GLN A 136 -12.82 -19.53 13.67
CA GLN A 136 -11.93 -20.68 13.56
C GLN A 136 -11.74 -21.15 12.12
N ARG A 137 -12.81 -21.27 11.34
CA ARG A 137 -12.76 -21.67 9.93
C ARG A 137 -11.92 -20.72 9.07
N ALA A 138 -12.04 -19.41 9.30
CA ALA A 138 -11.25 -18.42 8.57
C ALA A 138 -9.80 -18.40 9.04
N HIS A 139 -9.55 -18.62 10.32
CA HIS A 139 -8.20 -18.76 10.86
C HIS A 139 -7.49 -19.97 10.25
N GLU A 140 -8.16 -21.13 10.19
CA GLU A 140 -7.65 -22.34 9.53
C GLU A 140 -7.36 -22.10 8.04
N TYR A 141 -8.21 -21.33 7.35
CA TYR A 141 -7.96 -20.93 5.97
C TYR A 141 -6.63 -20.18 5.82
N PHE A 142 -6.36 -19.18 6.68
CA PHE A 142 -5.10 -18.44 6.64
C PHE A 142 -3.91 -19.34 7.03
N LYS A 143 -4.08 -20.25 7.98
CA LYS A 143 -3.05 -21.24 8.33
C LYS A 143 -2.74 -22.21 7.19
N LYS A 144 -3.75 -22.70 6.46
CA LYS A 144 -3.56 -23.49 5.23
C LYS A 144 -2.83 -22.72 4.13
N ARG A 145 -2.92 -21.39 4.16
CA ARG A 145 -2.14 -20.49 3.32
C ARG A 145 -0.75 -20.19 3.87
N GLU A 146 -0.36 -20.88 4.95
CA GLU A 146 0.95 -20.78 5.62
C GLU A 146 1.24 -19.39 6.21
N LEU A 147 0.21 -18.60 6.52
CA LEU A 147 0.39 -17.31 7.17
C LEU A 147 0.64 -17.48 8.67
N SER A 148 1.68 -16.80 9.17
CA SER A 148 1.97 -16.69 10.59
C SER A 148 0.95 -15.78 11.30
N ASP A 149 0.78 -15.97 12.62
CA ASP A 149 -0.08 -15.08 13.42
C ASP A 149 0.43 -13.63 13.42
N GLU A 150 1.76 -13.45 13.40
CA GLU A 150 2.40 -12.15 13.29
C GLU A 150 2.05 -11.46 11.96
N THR A 151 2.10 -12.19 10.85
CA THR A 151 1.71 -11.66 9.53
C THR A 151 0.23 -11.31 9.49
N MET A 152 -0.64 -12.18 10.02
CA MET A 152 -2.07 -11.90 10.10
C MET A 152 -2.37 -10.65 10.96
N GLN A 153 -1.61 -10.43 12.03
CA GLN A 153 -1.70 -9.25 12.87
C GLN A 153 -1.18 -8.01 12.16
N LYS A 154 -0.01 -8.08 11.53
CA LYS A 154 0.62 -6.98 10.77
C LYS A 154 -0.31 -6.41 9.70
N PHE A 155 -1.03 -7.27 8.99
CA PHE A 155 -1.98 -6.87 7.95
C PHE A 155 -3.40 -6.63 8.46
N GLY A 156 -3.65 -6.81 9.77
CA GLY A 156 -4.96 -6.61 10.38
C GLY A 156 -6.04 -7.56 9.83
N LEU A 157 -5.65 -8.77 9.41
CA LEU A 157 -6.58 -9.72 8.78
C LEU A 157 -7.74 -10.06 9.71
N GLY A 158 -8.92 -10.19 9.14
CA GLY A 158 -10.17 -10.39 9.84
C GLY A 158 -11.08 -11.44 9.21
N TYR A 159 -12.24 -11.56 9.78
CA TYR A 159 -13.31 -12.43 9.29
C TYR A 159 -14.67 -11.72 9.39
N SER A 160 -15.46 -11.82 8.37
CA SER A 160 -16.88 -11.47 8.38
C SER A 160 -17.71 -12.75 8.37
N ASP A 161 -18.57 -12.90 9.39
CA ASP A 161 -19.30 -14.13 9.65
C ASP A 161 -20.33 -14.47 8.55
N GLN A 162 -20.87 -15.68 8.66
CA GLN A 162 -21.88 -16.20 7.74
C GLN A 162 -23.25 -15.49 7.83
N TYR A 163 -23.47 -14.70 8.86
CA TYR A 163 -24.71 -13.92 9.04
C TYR A 163 -24.65 -12.63 8.24
N SER A 164 -25.69 -12.39 7.47
CA SER A 164 -25.73 -11.29 6.50
C SER A 164 -26.02 -9.90 7.08
N ASP A 165 -26.16 -9.77 8.39
CA ASP A 165 -26.51 -8.52 9.09
C ASP A 165 -25.71 -8.28 10.39
N ASP A 166 -24.66 -9.07 10.59
CA ASP A 166 -23.90 -9.11 11.84
C ASP A 166 -23.10 -7.82 12.07
N LEU A 167 -22.36 -7.36 11.06
CA LEU A 167 -21.66 -6.07 11.11
C LEU A 167 -22.66 -4.90 11.19
N TYR A 168 -23.74 -4.94 10.41
CA TYR A 168 -24.74 -3.88 10.44
C TYR A 168 -25.31 -3.69 11.84
N LYS A 169 -25.74 -4.78 12.51
CA LYS A 169 -26.22 -4.75 13.89
C LYS A 169 -25.17 -4.22 14.86
N TYR A 170 -23.92 -4.63 14.69
CA TYR A 170 -22.82 -4.14 15.51
C TYR A 170 -22.64 -2.63 15.36
N LEU A 171 -22.56 -2.10 14.12
CA LEU A 171 -22.39 -0.68 13.87
C LEU A 171 -23.60 0.15 14.35
N ARG A 172 -24.83 -0.37 14.19
CA ARG A 172 -26.05 0.24 14.75
C ARG A 172 -25.99 0.33 16.29
N SER A 173 -25.48 -0.71 16.96
CA SER A 173 -25.30 -0.71 18.43
C SER A 173 -24.27 0.32 18.91
N LYS A 174 -23.35 0.77 18.02
CA LYS A 174 -22.41 1.86 18.26
C LYS A 174 -22.98 3.26 18.03
N GLY A 175 -24.24 3.35 17.60
CA GLY A 175 -24.96 4.62 17.41
C GLY A 175 -24.87 5.20 16.01
N TYR A 176 -24.27 4.49 15.04
CA TYR A 176 -24.26 4.96 13.64
C TYR A 176 -25.62 4.76 12.99
N ASP A 177 -26.13 5.78 12.32
CA ASP A 177 -27.39 5.72 11.60
C ASP A 177 -27.25 5.12 10.19
N ASP A 178 -28.39 4.81 9.57
CA ASP A 178 -28.43 4.19 8.26
C ASP A 178 -27.92 5.10 7.16
N GLU A 179 -28.03 6.42 7.34
CA GLU A 179 -27.60 7.40 6.36
C GLU A 179 -26.08 7.36 6.17
N ILE A 180 -25.32 7.37 7.27
CA ILE A 180 -23.86 7.29 7.21
C ILE A 180 -23.41 5.88 6.79
N LEU A 181 -24.08 4.82 7.26
CA LEU A 181 -23.72 3.46 6.95
C LEU A 181 -23.82 3.13 5.45
N LYS A 182 -24.80 3.69 4.74
CA LYS A 182 -24.91 3.58 3.26
C LYS A 182 -23.65 4.09 2.54
N GLU A 183 -23.02 5.15 3.06
CA GLU A 183 -21.85 5.75 2.42
C GLU A 183 -20.53 4.98 2.65
N THR A 184 -20.50 4.05 3.61
CA THR A 184 -19.30 3.27 3.93
C THR A 184 -18.94 2.23 2.87
N GLY A 185 -19.93 1.78 2.11
CA GLY A 185 -19.79 0.62 1.22
C GLY A 185 -19.61 -0.72 1.95
N LEU A 186 -19.85 -0.76 3.27
CA LEU A 186 -19.80 -1.98 4.10
C LEU A 186 -21.16 -2.69 4.14
N VAL A 187 -22.24 -1.93 4.07
CA VAL A 187 -23.60 -2.42 4.16
C VAL A 187 -24.46 -1.92 3.00
N THR A 188 -25.49 -2.66 2.68
CA THR A 188 -26.58 -2.25 1.80
C THR A 188 -27.83 -2.15 2.64
N ILE A 189 -28.61 -1.09 2.49
CA ILE A 189 -29.82 -0.87 3.25
C ILE A 189 -31.01 -0.86 2.29
N ASP A 190 -31.85 -1.85 2.45
CA ASP A 190 -33.08 -2.02 1.71
C ASP A 190 -34.28 -1.55 2.58
N GLU A 191 -35.24 -0.87 1.98
CA GLU A 191 -36.42 -0.32 2.72
C GLU A 191 -37.33 -1.41 3.34
N VAL A 192 -37.31 -2.61 2.76
CA VAL A 192 -38.17 -3.73 3.19
C VAL A 192 -37.40 -4.70 4.09
N ARG A 193 -36.15 -5.01 3.73
CA ARG A 193 -35.32 -6.05 4.38
C ARG A 193 -34.36 -5.50 5.44
N GLY A 194 -34.22 -4.18 5.53
CA GLY A 194 -33.28 -3.54 6.44
C GLY A 194 -31.84 -3.59 5.94
N GLY A 195 -30.89 -3.49 6.88
CA GLY A 195 -29.46 -3.46 6.57
C GLY A 195 -28.85 -4.84 6.39
N HIS A 196 -28.06 -5.01 5.35
CA HIS A 196 -27.33 -6.23 5.03
C HIS A 196 -25.84 -5.95 4.83
N ASP A 197 -25.01 -6.83 5.36
CA ASP A 197 -23.54 -6.77 5.21
C ASP A 197 -23.15 -7.10 3.77
N LYS A 198 -22.30 -6.27 3.18
CA LYS A 198 -21.76 -6.52 1.85
C LYS A 198 -20.75 -7.66 1.86
N PHE A 199 -20.00 -7.79 2.94
CA PHE A 199 -18.90 -8.75 3.10
C PHE A 199 -19.28 -9.88 4.07
N TRP A 200 -20.36 -10.58 3.88
CA TRP A 200 -20.69 -11.73 4.71
C TRP A 200 -19.95 -13.00 4.27
N ASN A 201 -19.60 -13.87 5.22
CA ASN A 201 -18.89 -15.13 5.03
C ASN A 201 -17.58 -14.97 4.24
N ARG A 202 -16.71 -14.01 4.65
CA ARG A 202 -15.46 -13.70 3.96
C ARG A 202 -14.27 -13.55 4.89
N ALA A 203 -13.12 -14.06 4.46
CA ALA A 203 -11.82 -13.66 4.98
C ALA A 203 -11.55 -12.22 4.57
N MET A 204 -11.24 -11.34 5.52
CA MET A 204 -11.20 -9.88 5.33
C MET A 204 -9.78 -9.34 5.30
N PHE A 205 -9.54 -8.45 4.35
CA PHE A 205 -8.28 -7.75 4.10
C PHE A 205 -8.53 -6.24 4.21
N PRO A 206 -8.19 -5.60 5.33
CA PRO A 206 -8.30 -4.15 5.43
C PRO A 206 -7.39 -3.46 4.40
N ILE A 207 -7.95 -2.51 3.68
CA ILE A 207 -7.20 -1.66 2.76
C ILE A 207 -6.89 -0.36 3.50
N MET A 208 -5.59 -0.05 3.61
CA MET A 208 -5.12 1.12 4.34
C MET A 208 -4.55 2.16 3.38
N ASP A 209 -4.76 3.43 3.70
CA ASP A 209 -4.04 4.52 3.06
C ASP A 209 -2.59 4.62 3.61
N VAL A 210 -1.80 5.53 3.07
CA VAL A 210 -0.40 5.72 3.47
C VAL A 210 -0.24 6.16 4.94
N HIS A 211 -1.29 6.60 5.60
CA HIS A 211 -1.31 6.98 7.03
C HIS A 211 -1.85 5.85 7.93
N ASN A 212 -1.94 4.62 7.44
CA ASN A 212 -2.49 3.46 8.15
C ASN A 212 -3.97 3.61 8.57
N ARG A 213 -4.75 4.48 7.90
CA ARG A 213 -6.19 4.59 8.12
C ARG A 213 -6.91 3.59 7.22
N VAL A 214 -7.87 2.88 7.78
CA VAL A 214 -8.66 1.89 7.01
C VAL A 214 -9.65 2.64 6.12
N ILE A 215 -9.44 2.57 4.80
CA ILE A 215 -10.24 3.26 3.79
C ILE A 215 -11.23 2.35 3.06
N GLY A 216 -11.04 1.03 3.16
CA GLY A 216 -11.90 0.04 2.54
C GLY A 216 -11.48 -1.37 2.91
N PHE A 217 -12.06 -2.35 2.24
CA PHE A 217 -11.81 -3.77 2.49
C PHE A 217 -11.82 -4.58 1.18
N GLY A 218 -10.98 -5.61 1.16
CA GLY A 218 -11.13 -6.76 0.31
C GLY A 218 -11.72 -7.92 1.11
N GLY A 219 -12.51 -8.78 0.48
CA GLY A 219 -13.07 -9.94 1.11
C GLY A 219 -13.03 -11.16 0.21
N ARG A 220 -12.37 -12.25 0.64
CA ARG A 220 -12.39 -13.53 -0.08
C ARG A 220 -13.46 -14.43 0.51
N VAL A 221 -14.36 -14.93 -0.33
CA VAL A 221 -15.44 -15.81 0.12
C VAL A 221 -14.91 -17.10 0.76
N MET A 222 -15.57 -17.51 1.83
CA MET A 222 -15.27 -18.77 2.54
C MET A 222 -16.17 -19.89 2.00
N GLY A 223 -15.69 -20.64 1.02
CA GLY A 223 -16.42 -21.70 0.30
C GLY A 223 -16.60 -21.37 -1.18
N ASP A 224 -17.67 -21.88 -1.79
CA ASP A 224 -17.92 -21.85 -3.23
C ASP A 224 -18.76 -20.65 -3.72
N GLY A 225 -18.85 -19.60 -2.89
CA GLY A 225 -19.61 -18.39 -3.24
C GLY A 225 -18.90 -17.52 -4.29
N GLU A 226 -19.69 -16.73 -5.03
CA GLU A 226 -19.20 -15.75 -6.00
C GLU A 226 -19.55 -14.31 -5.57
N PRO A 227 -18.74 -13.31 -5.91
CA PRO A 227 -17.41 -13.42 -6.52
C PRO A 227 -16.37 -13.92 -5.51
N LYS A 228 -15.34 -14.65 -6.00
CA LYS A 228 -14.24 -15.19 -5.18
C LYS A 228 -13.58 -14.09 -4.34
N TYR A 229 -13.30 -12.92 -4.94
CA TYR A 229 -12.85 -11.72 -4.25
C TYR A 229 -13.85 -10.58 -4.49
N LEU A 230 -14.17 -9.88 -3.44
CA LEU A 230 -15.01 -8.68 -3.45
C LEU A 230 -14.24 -7.52 -2.81
N ASN A 231 -14.24 -6.36 -3.44
CA ASN A 231 -13.65 -5.13 -2.90
C ASN A 231 -14.74 -4.12 -2.54
N SER A 232 -14.44 -3.26 -1.57
CA SER A 232 -15.28 -2.09 -1.29
C SER A 232 -15.58 -1.32 -2.59
N PRO A 233 -16.76 -0.75 -2.74
CA PRO A 233 -17.03 0.20 -3.82
C PRO A 233 -16.20 1.47 -3.62
N GLU A 234 -16.20 2.34 -4.64
CA GLU A 234 -15.70 3.71 -4.49
C GLU A 234 -16.52 4.45 -3.42
N THR A 235 -15.84 5.19 -2.56
CA THR A 235 -16.46 6.01 -1.51
C THR A 235 -15.74 7.36 -1.41
N LYS A 236 -16.22 8.27 -0.56
CA LYS A 236 -15.55 9.54 -0.29
C LYS A 236 -14.13 9.39 0.28
N ILE A 237 -13.80 8.22 0.84
CA ILE A 237 -12.49 7.92 1.45
C ILE A 237 -11.70 6.86 0.68
N PHE A 238 -12.26 6.22 -0.33
CA PHE A 238 -11.62 5.13 -1.07
C PHE A 238 -11.77 5.28 -2.58
N ASP A 239 -10.66 5.41 -3.26
CA ASP A 239 -10.51 5.43 -4.72
C ASP A 239 -9.54 4.32 -5.14
N LYS A 240 -10.06 3.27 -5.78
CA LYS A 240 -9.27 2.10 -6.21
C LYS A 240 -8.18 2.48 -7.21
N SER A 241 -8.41 3.51 -8.00
CA SER A 241 -7.48 3.95 -9.04
C SER A 241 -6.24 4.68 -8.50
N ARG A 242 -6.26 5.03 -7.22
CA ARG A 242 -5.22 5.83 -6.55
C ARG A 242 -4.70 5.22 -5.26
N ASN A 243 -5.08 3.97 -4.96
CA ASN A 243 -4.64 3.27 -3.76
C ASN A 243 -4.05 1.92 -4.13
N LEU A 244 -2.99 1.52 -3.43
CA LEU A 244 -2.31 0.24 -3.59
C LEU A 244 -2.28 -0.49 -2.25
N TYR A 245 -2.63 -1.77 -2.28
CA TYR A 245 -2.55 -2.63 -1.10
C TYR A 245 -1.10 -2.83 -0.67
N GLY A 246 -0.83 -2.75 0.63
CA GLY A 246 0.51 -2.89 1.20
C GLY A 246 1.39 -1.65 1.11
N LEU A 247 0.95 -0.57 0.42
CA LEU A 247 1.76 0.65 0.26
C LEU A 247 2.00 1.37 1.60
N ASN A 248 1.07 1.30 2.53
CA ASN A 248 1.24 1.83 3.89
C ASN A 248 2.47 1.25 4.62
N ILE A 249 2.86 0.02 4.30
CA ILE A 249 4.06 -0.64 4.83
C ILE A 249 5.25 -0.39 3.89
N ALA A 250 5.03 -0.59 2.58
CA ALA A 250 6.10 -0.52 1.58
C ALA A 250 6.69 0.88 1.42
N ARG A 251 5.96 1.95 1.79
CA ARG A 251 6.45 3.34 1.71
C ARG A 251 7.71 3.61 2.56
N SER A 252 7.92 2.84 3.62
CA SER A 252 9.09 2.95 4.52
C SER A 252 10.18 1.93 4.22
N THR A 253 10.07 1.18 3.12
CA THR A 253 11.12 0.25 2.71
C THR A 253 12.42 0.97 2.40
N ARG A 254 13.54 0.32 2.70
CA ARG A 254 14.87 0.80 2.31
C ARG A 254 15.34 0.28 0.94
N LYS A 255 14.48 -0.47 0.25
CA LYS A 255 14.77 -1.00 -1.08
C LYS A 255 14.47 0.08 -2.13
N ASN A 256 15.32 0.14 -3.17
CA ASN A 256 15.18 1.17 -4.21
C ASN A 256 14.03 0.91 -5.18
N GLN A 257 13.49 -0.32 -5.21
CA GLN A 257 12.40 -0.73 -6.10
C GLN A 257 11.17 -1.17 -5.31
N LEU A 258 10.00 -1.06 -5.94
CA LEU A 258 8.77 -1.68 -5.47
C LEU A 258 8.45 -2.92 -6.31
N LEU A 259 7.90 -3.96 -5.67
CA LEU A 259 7.38 -5.16 -6.30
C LEU A 259 5.87 -4.99 -6.50
N LEU A 260 5.40 -4.99 -7.74
CA LEU A 260 3.98 -4.82 -8.06
C LEU A 260 3.36 -6.16 -8.40
N CYS A 261 2.47 -6.63 -7.53
CA CYS A 261 1.73 -7.89 -7.59
C CYS A 261 0.29 -7.66 -8.09
N GLU A 262 -0.44 -8.77 -8.34
CA GLU A 262 -1.86 -8.71 -8.72
C GLU A 262 -2.80 -8.75 -7.51
N GLY A 263 -2.47 -9.50 -6.45
CA GLY A 263 -3.40 -9.83 -5.38
C GLY A 263 -2.90 -9.59 -3.96
N TYR A 264 -3.87 -9.63 -3.03
CA TYR A 264 -3.62 -9.47 -1.58
C TYR A 264 -2.66 -10.53 -1.04
N MET A 265 -2.88 -11.80 -1.44
CA MET A 265 -2.10 -12.92 -0.93
C MET A 265 -0.64 -12.86 -1.36
N ASP A 266 -0.38 -12.41 -2.60
CA ASP A 266 0.99 -12.25 -3.11
C ASP A 266 1.76 -11.23 -2.29
N VAL A 267 1.14 -10.07 -2.02
CA VAL A 267 1.74 -9.03 -1.17
C VAL A 267 2.02 -9.58 0.22
N ILE A 268 1.04 -10.25 0.85
CA ILE A 268 1.18 -10.77 2.21
C ILE A 268 2.27 -11.84 2.27
N ALA A 269 2.31 -12.77 1.31
CA ALA A 269 3.33 -13.83 1.23
C ALA A 269 4.73 -13.24 1.05
N LEU A 270 4.89 -12.26 0.16
CA LEU A 270 6.16 -11.56 -0.04
C LEU A 270 6.61 -10.81 1.21
N HIS A 271 5.71 -10.07 1.88
CA HIS A 271 6.04 -9.39 3.14
C HIS A 271 6.45 -10.38 4.24
N GLN A 272 5.75 -11.53 4.35
CA GLN A 272 6.13 -12.59 5.29
C GLN A 272 7.52 -13.15 4.99
N ALA A 273 7.88 -13.25 3.72
CA ALA A 273 9.20 -13.69 3.26
C ALA A 273 10.30 -12.61 3.36
N GLY A 274 9.99 -11.40 3.89
CA GLY A 274 10.95 -10.32 4.09
C GLY A 274 11.04 -9.31 2.93
N PHE A 275 10.15 -9.37 1.95
CA PHE A 275 10.04 -8.39 0.87
C PHE A 275 9.03 -7.30 1.23
N ASP A 276 9.42 -6.38 2.12
CA ASP A 276 8.62 -5.29 2.66
C ASP A 276 8.24 -4.21 1.64
N ASN A 277 8.70 -4.34 0.40
CA ASN A 277 8.48 -3.45 -0.73
C ASN A 277 7.41 -3.96 -1.72
N ALA A 278 6.62 -4.97 -1.36
CA ALA A 278 5.57 -5.50 -2.21
C ALA A 278 4.26 -4.72 -2.07
N VAL A 279 3.60 -4.43 -3.19
CA VAL A 279 2.31 -3.75 -3.29
C VAL A 279 1.45 -4.41 -4.37
N ALA A 280 0.12 -4.22 -4.32
CA ALA A 280 -0.77 -4.71 -5.37
C ALA A 280 -1.87 -3.69 -5.72
N SER A 281 -2.37 -3.75 -6.94
CA SER A 281 -3.60 -3.09 -7.33
C SER A 281 -4.82 -3.77 -6.69
N LEU A 282 -5.95 -3.06 -6.61
CA LEU A 282 -7.11 -3.46 -5.83
C LEU A 282 -8.20 -4.09 -6.72
N GLY A 283 -7.83 -5.15 -7.45
CA GLY A 283 -8.75 -5.83 -8.39
C GLY A 283 -9.09 -5.00 -9.61
N THR A 284 -8.24 -4.06 -9.98
CA THR A 284 -8.32 -3.23 -11.19
C THR A 284 -6.98 -3.30 -11.94
N ALA A 285 -7.01 -3.04 -13.24
CA ALA A 285 -5.77 -2.84 -13.98
C ALA A 285 -5.00 -1.64 -13.41
N LEU A 286 -3.67 -1.62 -13.59
CA LEU A 286 -2.86 -0.48 -13.23
C LEU A 286 -3.34 0.79 -13.96
N THR A 287 -3.47 1.89 -13.24
CA THR A 287 -3.92 3.19 -13.77
C THR A 287 -2.78 4.21 -13.76
N SER A 288 -2.95 5.34 -14.46
CA SER A 288 -2.05 6.50 -14.37
C SER A 288 -2.00 7.07 -12.94
N GLY A 289 -3.11 6.98 -12.19
CA GLY A 289 -3.16 7.36 -10.77
C GLY A 289 -2.24 6.49 -9.91
N HIS A 290 -2.25 5.17 -10.13
CA HIS A 290 -1.32 4.25 -9.48
C HIS A 290 0.15 4.53 -9.85
N ALA A 291 0.42 4.79 -11.15
CA ALA A 291 1.77 5.09 -11.60
C ALA A 291 2.31 6.40 -10.98
N SER A 292 1.47 7.44 -10.93
CA SER A 292 1.80 8.71 -10.26
C SER A 292 2.03 8.53 -8.75
N LEU A 293 1.27 7.64 -8.10
CA LEU A 293 1.46 7.30 -6.71
C LEU A 293 2.79 6.54 -6.49
N LEU A 294 3.07 5.50 -7.29
CA LEU A 294 4.32 4.74 -7.23
C LEU A 294 5.54 5.64 -7.45
N LYS A 295 5.45 6.61 -8.38
CA LYS A 295 6.55 7.55 -8.68
C LYS A 295 7.00 8.38 -7.48
N ARG A 296 6.11 8.63 -6.52
CA ARG A 296 6.45 9.34 -5.27
C ARG A 296 7.40 8.54 -4.38
N TYR A 297 7.42 7.19 -4.52
CA TYR A 297 8.15 6.28 -3.63
C TYR A 297 9.35 5.60 -4.31
N THR A 298 9.33 5.47 -5.63
CA THR A 298 10.40 4.79 -6.36
C THR A 298 10.53 5.28 -7.80
N ASN A 299 11.73 5.09 -8.36
CA ASN A 299 11.98 5.22 -9.79
C ASN A 299 12.04 3.85 -10.51
N GLU A 300 11.89 2.74 -9.78
CA GLU A 300 12.02 1.40 -10.33
C GLU A 300 10.93 0.47 -9.80
N VAL A 301 10.16 -0.16 -10.69
CA VAL A 301 9.08 -1.10 -10.36
C VAL A 301 9.35 -2.44 -11.04
N TYR A 302 9.27 -3.52 -10.26
CA TYR A 302 9.37 -4.88 -10.75
C TYR A 302 7.98 -5.51 -10.77
N LEU A 303 7.51 -5.86 -11.96
CA LEU A 303 6.23 -6.53 -12.15
C LEU A 303 6.40 -8.02 -11.78
N THR A 304 5.63 -8.48 -10.83
CA THR A 304 5.57 -9.86 -10.38
C THR A 304 4.12 -10.36 -10.48
N TYR A 305 3.58 -10.31 -11.70
CA TYR A 305 2.24 -10.71 -12.06
C TYR A 305 2.17 -12.21 -12.33
N ASP A 306 0.96 -12.77 -12.34
CA ASP A 306 0.73 -14.18 -12.62
C ASP A 306 1.45 -14.61 -13.91
N SER A 307 2.00 -15.82 -13.91
CA SER A 307 2.77 -16.36 -15.06
C SER A 307 1.89 -16.84 -16.22
N ASP A 308 0.56 -16.71 -16.09
CA ASP A 308 -0.42 -17.06 -17.09
C ASP A 308 -0.61 -15.98 -18.17
N GLY A 309 -1.45 -16.26 -19.17
CA GLY A 309 -1.71 -15.32 -20.26
C GLY A 309 -2.41 -14.04 -19.83
N ALA A 310 -3.16 -14.06 -18.72
CA ALA A 310 -3.83 -12.87 -18.19
C ALA A 310 -2.81 -11.94 -17.53
N GLY A 311 -1.89 -12.48 -16.70
CA GLY A 311 -0.81 -11.72 -16.07
C GLY A 311 0.18 -11.14 -17.10
N VAL A 312 0.53 -11.90 -18.15
CA VAL A 312 1.34 -11.37 -19.25
C VAL A 312 0.66 -10.18 -19.92
N LYS A 313 -0.64 -10.26 -20.22
CA LYS A 313 -1.40 -9.13 -20.78
C LYS A 313 -1.48 -7.94 -19.82
N ALA A 314 -1.59 -8.19 -18.52
CA ALA A 314 -1.58 -7.15 -17.50
C ALA A 314 -0.22 -6.44 -17.44
N ALA A 315 0.89 -7.19 -17.50
CA ALA A 315 2.24 -6.63 -17.55
C ALA A 315 2.46 -5.75 -18.79
N LEU A 316 2.05 -6.24 -19.97
CA LEU A 316 2.14 -5.46 -21.22
C LEU A 316 1.36 -4.14 -21.18
N ARG A 317 0.22 -4.10 -20.45
CA ARG A 317 -0.55 -2.85 -20.23
C ARG A 317 0.09 -1.94 -19.20
N ALA A 318 0.69 -2.49 -18.16
CA ALA A 318 1.31 -1.72 -17.07
C ALA A 318 2.59 -1.00 -17.50
N ILE A 319 3.42 -1.62 -18.36
CA ILE A 319 4.72 -1.09 -18.81
C ILE A 319 4.61 0.33 -19.40
N PRO A 320 3.75 0.62 -20.41
CA PRO A 320 3.64 1.96 -20.96
C PRO A 320 3.17 2.99 -19.94
N ILE A 321 2.23 2.64 -19.05
CA ILE A 321 1.69 3.54 -18.03
C ILE A 321 2.80 3.94 -17.02
N LEU A 322 3.64 3.00 -16.60
CA LEU A 322 4.78 3.27 -15.72
C LEU A 322 5.85 4.11 -16.42
N LYS A 323 6.09 3.85 -17.71
CA LYS A 323 7.04 4.60 -18.53
C LYS A 323 6.65 6.07 -18.69
N GLU A 324 5.36 6.38 -18.84
CA GLU A 324 4.83 7.75 -18.97
C GLU A 324 5.23 8.65 -17.80
N VAL A 325 5.29 8.10 -16.57
CA VAL A 325 5.73 8.83 -15.38
C VAL A 325 7.24 8.69 -15.10
N GLY A 326 8.00 8.11 -16.01
CA GLY A 326 9.46 7.95 -15.88
C GLY A 326 9.88 6.90 -14.86
N ILE A 327 9.10 5.82 -14.69
CA ILE A 327 9.45 4.64 -13.87
C ILE A 327 10.12 3.60 -14.76
N THR A 328 11.32 3.16 -14.38
CA THR A 328 11.98 2.00 -14.97
C THR A 328 11.28 0.72 -14.55
N THR A 329 10.92 -0.11 -15.52
CA THR A 329 10.14 -1.34 -15.26
C THR A 329 10.94 -2.58 -15.64
N LYS A 330 10.97 -3.57 -14.73
CA LYS A 330 11.47 -4.93 -14.98
C LYS A 330 10.36 -5.94 -14.71
N VAL A 331 10.50 -7.14 -15.27
CA VAL A 331 9.52 -8.23 -15.11
C VAL A 331 10.20 -9.44 -14.51
N ILE A 332 9.65 -9.95 -13.41
CA ILE A 332 10.15 -11.15 -12.73
C ILE A 332 9.50 -12.36 -13.37
N ASN A 333 10.30 -13.32 -13.79
CA ASN A 333 9.81 -14.59 -14.30
C ASN A 333 9.72 -15.61 -13.17
N MET A 334 8.52 -16.04 -12.82
CA MET A 334 8.27 -17.00 -11.75
C MET A 334 8.03 -18.43 -12.24
N ARG A 335 8.05 -18.66 -13.56
CA ARG A 335 7.82 -20.00 -14.09
C ARG A 335 8.77 -21.04 -13.47
N PRO A 336 8.28 -22.26 -13.18
CA PRO A 336 6.97 -22.84 -13.55
C PRO A 336 5.81 -22.48 -12.62
N TYR A 337 6.03 -21.71 -11.55
CA TYR A 337 5.00 -21.33 -10.57
C TYR A 337 4.07 -20.24 -11.13
N LYS A 338 2.85 -20.25 -10.63
CA LYS A 338 1.80 -19.37 -11.11
C LYS A 338 2.00 -17.93 -10.64
N ASP A 339 2.15 -17.73 -9.35
CA ASP A 339 2.15 -16.46 -8.66
C ASP A 339 3.24 -16.39 -7.56
N PRO A 340 3.51 -15.22 -6.98
CA PRO A 340 4.49 -15.07 -5.89
C PRO A 340 4.19 -15.90 -4.65
N ASP A 341 2.91 -16.08 -4.26
CA ASP A 341 2.52 -16.89 -3.10
C ASP A 341 2.94 -18.35 -3.29
N GLU A 342 2.64 -18.93 -4.46
CA GLU A 342 3.05 -20.30 -4.80
C GLU A 342 4.57 -20.44 -4.89
N PHE A 343 5.24 -19.48 -5.52
CA PHE A 343 6.70 -19.48 -5.67
C PHE A 343 7.42 -19.47 -4.32
N ILE A 344 7.05 -18.55 -3.41
CA ILE A 344 7.67 -18.41 -2.09
C ILE A 344 7.48 -19.68 -1.26
N LYS A 345 6.30 -20.32 -1.31
CA LYS A 345 6.04 -21.57 -0.60
C LYS A 345 6.91 -22.73 -1.12
N ALA A 346 7.11 -22.79 -2.43
CA ALA A 346 7.86 -23.87 -3.03
C ALA A 346 9.38 -23.73 -2.89
N LEU A 347 9.93 -22.53 -3.05
CA LEU A 347 11.37 -22.30 -3.19
C LEU A 347 11.96 -21.35 -2.14
N GLY A 348 11.11 -20.62 -1.41
CA GLY A 348 11.53 -19.69 -0.35
C GLY A 348 12.08 -18.36 -0.86
N ALA A 349 12.45 -17.52 0.13
CA ALA A 349 12.86 -16.13 -0.10
C ALA A 349 14.18 -16.00 -0.88
N GLN A 350 15.14 -16.90 -0.65
CA GLN A 350 16.45 -16.82 -1.29
C GLN A 350 16.37 -16.99 -2.81
N GLU A 351 15.59 -17.95 -3.29
CA GLU A 351 15.40 -18.17 -4.72
C GLU A 351 14.60 -17.03 -5.35
N TYR A 352 13.66 -16.45 -4.61
CA TYR A 352 12.93 -15.27 -5.10
C TYR A 352 13.85 -14.04 -5.25
N GLU A 353 14.79 -13.84 -4.33
CA GLU A 353 15.83 -12.80 -4.44
C GLU A 353 16.70 -13.01 -5.71
N GLU A 354 17.03 -14.25 -6.06
CA GLU A 354 17.74 -14.56 -7.30
C GLU A 354 16.88 -14.26 -8.55
N ARG A 355 15.55 -14.44 -8.47
CA ARG A 355 14.64 -14.04 -9.55
C ARG A 355 14.57 -12.51 -9.70
N ILE A 356 14.59 -11.77 -8.59
CA ILE A 356 14.68 -10.29 -8.61
C ILE A 356 15.96 -9.84 -9.32
N LYS A 357 17.12 -10.42 -8.99
CA LYS A 357 18.41 -10.09 -9.65
C LYS A 357 18.40 -10.38 -11.15
N LYS A 358 17.70 -11.43 -11.57
CA LYS A 358 17.58 -11.87 -12.97
C LYS A 358 16.35 -11.27 -13.68
N ALA A 359 15.68 -10.29 -13.07
CA ALA A 359 14.47 -9.69 -13.63
C ALA A 359 14.74 -9.06 -15.02
N GLU A 360 13.90 -9.42 -15.97
CA GLU A 360 14.03 -9.03 -17.37
C GLU A 360 13.63 -7.55 -17.56
N ASN A 361 14.42 -6.78 -18.30
CA ASN A 361 14.03 -5.44 -18.71
C ASN A 361 12.73 -5.46 -19.51
N SER A 362 11.85 -4.48 -19.29
CA SER A 362 10.53 -4.42 -19.93
C SER A 362 10.58 -4.44 -21.45
N PHE A 363 11.61 -3.86 -22.08
CA PHE A 363 11.78 -3.88 -23.53
C PHE A 363 12.09 -5.30 -24.04
N MET A 364 13.01 -6.00 -23.39
CA MET A 364 13.34 -7.39 -23.73
C MET A 364 12.16 -8.33 -23.49
N PHE A 365 11.41 -8.12 -22.40
CA PHE A 365 10.16 -8.83 -22.13
C PHE A 365 9.17 -8.68 -23.28
N GLN A 366 8.92 -7.46 -23.75
CA GLN A 366 8.02 -7.19 -24.87
C GLN A 366 8.47 -7.87 -26.17
N ILE A 367 9.78 -7.80 -26.50
CA ILE A 367 10.35 -8.49 -27.67
C ILE A 367 10.10 -10.01 -27.57
N ARG A 368 10.40 -10.62 -26.44
CA ARG A 368 10.22 -12.05 -26.21
C ARG A 368 8.76 -12.49 -26.41
N ILE A 369 7.81 -11.71 -25.89
CA ILE A 369 6.37 -12.00 -26.07
C ILE A 369 5.96 -11.85 -27.53
N MET A 370 6.43 -10.80 -28.25
CA MET A 370 6.15 -10.63 -29.69
C MET A 370 6.71 -11.77 -30.52
N GLN A 371 7.94 -12.21 -30.24
CA GLN A 371 8.54 -13.37 -30.93
C GLN A 371 7.74 -14.66 -30.71
N ALA A 372 7.28 -14.91 -29.46
CA ALA A 372 6.44 -16.05 -29.18
C ALA A 372 5.11 -16.01 -29.97
N CYS A 373 4.48 -14.83 -30.09
CA CYS A 373 3.27 -14.66 -30.89
C CYS A 373 3.51 -14.92 -32.39
N LEU A 374 4.63 -14.43 -32.95
CA LEU A 374 4.98 -14.61 -34.34
C LEU A 374 5.26 -16.07 -34.72
N LEU A 375 5.89 -16.82 -33.81
CA LEU A 375 6.15 -18.27 -34.00
C LEU A 375 4.85 -19.08 -34.03
N TYR A 376 3.82 -18.66 -33.31
CA TYR A 376 2.49 -19.30 -33.33
C TYR A 376 1.65 -18.95 -34.55
N THR A 377 1.90 -17.79 -35.19
CA THR A 377 1.15 -17.31 -36.35
C THR A 377 1.84 -17.60 -37.69
N SER A 378 3.10 -18.06 -37.67
CA SER A 378 3.78 -18.51 -38.90
C SER A 378 3.19 -19.85 -39.37
N PRO A 379 2.66 -19.94 -40.58
CA PRO A 379 2.23 -21.23 -41.13
C PRO A 379 3.41 -22.19 -41.13
N SER A 380 3.16 -23.42 -40.66
CA SER A 380 4.15 -24.48 -40.65
C SER A 380 4.73 -24.63 -42.07
N PRO A 381 6.04 -24.89 -42.25
CA PRO A 381 6.60 -25.22 -43.54
C PRO A 381 5.87 -26.36 -44.28
N ARG A 382 5.12 -27.19 -43.52
CA ARG A 382 4.29 -28.29 -44.08
C ARG A 382 2.99 -27.80 -44.71
N ASP A 383 2.52 -26.59 -44.43
CA ASP A 383 1.28 -26.05 -45.03
C ASP A 383 1.54 -25.37 -46.37
N ARG A 384 2.81 -25.16 -46.77
CA ARG A 384 3.21 -24.61 -48.08
C ARG A 384 3.28 -25.66 -49.21
N THR A 385 3.05 -26.94 -48.92
CA THR A 385 3.17 -28.03 -49.90
C THR A 385 1.82 -28.63 -50.32
N ARG A 386 0.70 -27.96 -50.02
CA ARG A 386 -0.64 -28.33 -50.51
C ARG A 386 -1.27 -27.14 -51.23
N SER A 387 -0.80 -26.84 -52.43
CA SER A 387 -1.51 -26.11 -53.46
C SER A 387 -1.11 -26.70 -54.81
#